data_edc9c1d939c82471f8949bca14b56c79
#
_entry.id   edc9c1d939c82471f8949bca14b56c79
#
_cell.length_a   1.000
_cell.length_b   1.000
_cell.length_c   1.000
_cell.angle_alpha   90.00
_cell.angle_beta   90.00
_cell.angle_gamma   90.00
#
_symmetry.space_group_name_H-M   'P 1'
#
loop_
_entity.id
_entity.type
_entity.pdbx_description
1 polymer ?
#
loop_
_entity_poly.entity_id
_entity_poly.type
_entity_poly.pdbx_seq_one_letter_code
_entity_poly.pdbx_strand_id
1 'polypeptide(L)'
;MGLGIDKFGKRAFLTCLASFILIIGFTSSMMMPECYQCYYELYPLVLTGIGYSIYASAIWGSVPYVVKPNLVGTAFGLATSIQNIGLCIAPLVVGIIKDKTKQNDHGYFWVNAFFVSLNCVGLCLNFT
;
A
#
# COMPACT_ATOMS: atom_id res chain seq x y z
N MET A 1 12.15 -18.18 -24.39
CA MET A 1 10.87 -17.92 -23.67
C MET A 1 10.92 -18.15 -22.16
N GLY A 2 11.91 -18.84 -21.58
CA GLY A 2 12.00 -19.11 -20.14
C GLY A 2 12.46 -17.94 -19.25
N LEU A 3 13.12 -16.93 -19.79
CA LEU A 3 13.67 -15.79 -19.02
C LEU A 3 12.60 -14.79 -18.52
N GLY A 4 11.42 -14.79 -19.12
CA GLY A 4 10.31 -13.91 -18.72
C GLY A 4 9.58 -14.41 -17.49
N ILE A 5 9.42 -15.73 -17.35
CA ILE A 5 8.66 -16.37 -16.27
C ILE A 5 9.39 -16.23 -14.93
N ASP A 6 10.69 -16.39 -14.89
CA ASP A 6 11.50 -16.26 -13.66
C ASP A 6 11.54 -14.81 -13.13
N LYS A 7 11.54 -13.81 -14.00
CA LYS A 7 11.50 -12.40 -13.59
C LYS A 7 10.12 -11.98 -13.07
N PHE A 8 9.04 -12.51 -13.67
CA PHE A 8 7.67 -12.23 -13.22
C PHE A 8 7.35 -12.91 -11.89
N GLY A 9 7.77 -14.17 -11.70
CA GLY A 9 7.56 -14.91 -10.45
C GLY A 9 8.26 -14.26 -9.26
N LYS A 10 9.48 -13.78 -9.41
CA LYS A 10 10.21 -13.06 -8.36
C LYS A 10 9.56 -11.72 -8.01
N ARG A 11 8.95 -11.03 -8.97
CA ARG A 11 8.25 -9.75 -8.72
C ARG A 11 6.91 -9.94 -8.05
N ALA A 12 6.12 -10.93 -8.47
CA ALA A 12 4.89 -11.30 -7.79
C ALA A 12 5.17 -11.71 -6.34
N PHE A 13 6.25 -12.45 -6.09
CA PHE A 13 6.69 -12.81 -4.75
C PHE A 13 7.06 -11.56 -3.92
N LEU A 14 7.76 -10.59 -4.50
CA LEU A 14 8.12 -9.34 -3.82
C LEU A 14 6.88 -8.50 -3.48
N THR A 15 5.91 -8.43 -4.39
CA THR A 15 4.65 -7.70 -4.12
C THR A 15 3.82 -8.39 -3.05
N CYS A 16 3.75 -9.72 -3.03
CA CYS A 16 3.12 -10.47 -1.95
C CYS A 16 3.82 -10.24 -0.61
N LEU A 17 5.14 -10.31 -0.58
CA LEU A 17 5.93 -10.06 0.64
C LEU A 17 5.69 -8.64 1.16
N ALA A 18 5.70 -7.64 0.27
CA ALA A 18 5.42 -6.25 0.62
C ALA A 18 4.01 -6.08 1.20
N SER A 19 3.00 -6.73 0.60
CA SER A 19 1.62 -6.70 1.09
C SER A 19 1.50 -7.32 2.49
N PHE A 20 2.20 -8.42 2.76
CA PHE A 20 2.24 -9.01 4.10
C PHE A 20 2.86 -8.05 5.13
N ILE A 21 3.97 -7.41 4.79
CA ILE A 21 4.63 -6.43 5.68
C ILE A 21 3.69 -5.24 5.96
N LEU A 22 2.97 -4.75 4.94
CA LEU A 22 2.01 -3.67 5.09
C LEU A 22 0.83 -4.07 5.99
N ILE A 23 0.28 -5.28 5.82
CA ILE A 23 -0.80 -5.79 6.67
C ILE A 23 -0.34 -5.88 8.14
N ILE A 24 0.87 -6.40 8.38
CA ILE A 24 1.43 -6.47 9.73
C ILE A 24 1.62 -5.06 10.31
N GLY A 25 2.14 -4.12 9.53
CA GLY A 25 2.34 -2.73 9.95
C GLY A 25 1.04 -2.05 10.35
N PHE A 26 0.00 -2.11 9.52
CA PHE A 26 -1.30 -1.52 9.82
C PHE A 26 -2.02 -2.24 10.98
N THR A 27 -1.92 -3.57 11.08
CA THR A 27 -2.49 -4.32 12.20
C THR A 27 -1.80 -3.99 13.51
N SER A 28 -0.48 -3.83 13.50
CA SER A 28 0.27 -3.38 14.68
C SER A 28 -0.16 -1.99 15.14
N SER A 29 -0.41 -1.07 14.20
CA SER A 29 -0.94 0.25 14.51
C SER A 29 -2.36 0.21 15.09
N MET A 30 -3.20 -0.77 14.67
CA MET A 30 -4.54 -0.96 15.25
C MET A 30 -4.53 -1.43 16.71
N MET A 31 -3.51 -2.22 17.08
CA MET A 31 -3.41 -2.81 18.43
C MET A 31 -2.74 -1.88 19.45
N MET A 32 -2.16 -0.77 18.99
CA MET A 32 -1.52 0.18 19.90
C MET A 32 -2.55 1.10 20.56
N PRO A 33 -2.48 1.26 21.91
CA PRO A 33 -3.30 2.25 22.62
C PRO A 33 -2.89 3.66 22.19
N GLU A 34 -3.86 4.57 22.08
CA GLU A 34 -3.63 5.99 21.80
C GLU A 34 -2.82 6.64 22.93
N CYS A 35 -1.51 6.69 22.79
CA CYS A 35 -0.59 7.34 23.71
C CYS A 35 -0.10 8.66 23.11
N TYR A 36 -0.34 9.78 23.81
CA TYR A 36 -0.01 11.13 23.35
C TYR A 36 1.52 11.44 23.25
N GLN A 37 2.40 10.55 23.75
CA GLN A 37 3.88 10.72 23.70
C GLN A 37 4.65 9.40 23.60
N CYS A 38 4.09 8.37 22.99
CA CYS A 38 4.76 7.09 22.92
C CYS A 38 5.55 6.96 21.61
N TYR A 39 6.86 6.72 21.72
CA TYR A 39 7.74 6.32 20.61
C TYR A 39 7.33 4.99 19.95
N TYR A 40 6.37 4.28 20.51
CA TYR A 40 5.88 3.00 19.99
C TYR A 40 5.22 3.11 18.61
N GLU A 41 4.63 4.25 18.26
CA GLU A 41 4.05 4.49 16.92
C GLU A 41 5.12 4.58 15.81
N LEU A 42 6.38 4.80 16.19
CA LEU A 42 7.48 4.82 15.22
C LEU A 42 7.69 3.44 14.58
N TYR A 43 7.45 2.37 15.33
CA TYR A 43 7.64 0.99 14.85
C TYR A 43 6.71 0.63 13.67
N PRO A 44 5.38 0.75 13.76
CA PRO A 44 4.50 0.48 12.62
C PRO A 44 4.74 1.44 11.46
N LEU A 45 5.14 2.68 11.73
CA LEU A 45 5.45 3.66 10.69
C LEU A 45 6.68 3.23 9.86
N VAL A 46 7.75 2.80 10.51
CA VAL A 46 8.96 2.29 9.83
C VAL A 46 8.64 1.03 9.05
N LEU A 47 7.85 0.13 9.63
CA LEU A 47 7.47 -1.13 8.99
C LEU A 47 6.63 -0.89 7.72
N THR A 48 5.65 -0.01 7.79
CA THR A 48 4.84 0.39 6.63
C THR A 48 5.68 1.10 5.57
N GLY A 49 6.65 1.93 5.98
CA GLY A 49 7.60 2.58 5.06
C GLY A 49 8.45 1.58 4.28
N ILE A 50 8.97 0.57 4.95
CA ILE A 50 9.74 -0.52 4.31
C ILE A 50 8.86 -1.31 3.35
N GLY A 51 7.66 -1.73 3.78
CA GLY A 51 6.70 -2.45 2.95
C GLY A 51 6.33 -1.66 1.69
N TYR A 52 6.04 -0.37 1.85
CA TYR A 52 5.73 0.52 0.72
C TYR A 52 6.90 0.67 -0.25
N SER A 53 8.14 0.78 0.25
CA SER A 53 9.34 0.90 -0.59
C SER A 53 9.56 -0.34 -1.45
N ILE A 54 9.37 -1.53 -0.89
CA ILE A 54 9.47 -2.80 -1.62
C ILE A 54 8.37 -2.88 -2.68
N TYR A 55 7.14 -2.54 -2.32
CA TYR A 55 5.99 -2.55 -3.22
C TYR A 55 6.18 -1.57 -4.39
N ALA A 56 6.57 -0.34 -4.11
CA ALA A 56 6.83 0.68 -5.12
C ALA A 56 7.94 0.25 -6.09
N SER A 57 9.05 -0.28 -5.56
CA SER A 57 10.17 -0.77 -6.38
C SER A 57 9.74 -1.90 -7.32
N ALA A 58 8.90 -2.82 -6.84
CA ALA A 58 8.41 -3.94 -7.63
C ALA A 58 7.47 -3.48 -8.76
N ILE A 59 6.54 -2.57 -8.47
CA ILE A 59 5.56 -2.07 -9.46
C ILE A 59 6.22 -1.17 -10.49
N TRP A 60 6.93 -0.13 -10.05
CA TRP A 60 7.57 0.81 -10.97
C TRP A 60 8.64 0.15 -11.83
N GLY A 61 9.41 -0.79 -11.26
CA GLY A 61 10.34 -1.61 -12.02
C GLY A 61 9.70 -2.57 -13.02
N SER A 62 8.38 -2.82 -12.93
CA SER A 62 7.66 -3.73 -13.84
C SER A 62 7.15 -3.05 -15.10
N VAL A 63 6.87 -1.75 -15.06
CA VAL A 63 6.31 -0.98 -16.18
C VAL A 63 7.07 -1.15 -17.49
N PRO A 64 8.43 -1.02 -17.55
CA PRO A 64 9.16 -1.13 -18.80
C PRO A 64 9.12 -2.53 -19.45
N TYR A 65 8.73 -3.56 -18.68
CA TYR A 65 8.67 -4.94 -19.20
C TYR A 65 7.30 -5.32 -19.75
N VAL A 66 6.27 -4.57 -19.40
CA VAL A 66 4.87 -4.83 -19.81
C VAL A 66 4.52 -4.00 -21.05
N VAL A 67 5.21 -2.88 -21.28
CA VAL A 67 4.89 -1.91 -22.33
C VAL A 67 5.99 -1.87 -23.39
N LYS A 68 5.64 -1.57 -24.64
CA LYS A 68 6.61 -1.36 -25.72
C LYS A 68 7.54 -0.18 -25.38
N PRO A 69 8.83 -0.24 -25.78
CA PRO A 69 9.82 0.81 -25.42
C PRO A 69 9.39 2.24 -25.74
N ASN A 70 8.67 2.44 -26.83
CA ASN A 70 8.19 3.76 -27.27
C ASN A 70 7.03 4.30 -26.43
N LEU A 71 6.36 3.45 -25.63
CA LEU A 71 5.19 3.82 -24.83
C LEU A 71 5.46 3.85 -23.32
N VAL A 72 6.71 3.59 -22.91
CA VAL A 72 7.10 3.54 -21.50
C VAL A 72 6.81 4.87 -20.79
N GLY A 73 7.13 6.01 -21.41
CA GLY A 73 6.85 7.33 -20.84
C GLY A 73 5.34 7.58 -20.65
N THR A 74 4.53 7.20 -21.64
CA THR A 74 3.07 7.32 -21.56
C THR A 74 2.48 6.44 -20.46
N ALA A 75 3.00 5.21 -20.32
CA ALA A 75 2.58 4.29 -19.28
C ALA A 75 2.89 4.82 -17.88
N PHE A 76 4.09 5.37 -17.66
CA PHE A 76 4.45 6.03 -16.42
C PHE A 76 3.56 7.24 -16.12
N GLY A 77 3.32 8.09 -17.13
CA GLY A 77 2.43 9.25 -16.97
C GLY A 77 1.01 8.86 -16.59
N LEU A 78 0.46 7.84 -17.26
CA LEU A 78 -0.89 7.34 -16.96
C LEU A 78 -0.97 6.72 -15.55
N ALA A 79 -0.02 5.87 -15.19
CA ALA A 79 0.05 5.26 -13.87
C ALA A 79 0.16 6.30 -12.76
N THR A 80 1.02 7.31 -12.95
CA THR A 80 1.19 8.43 -12.00
C THR A 80 -0.09 9.26 -11.89
N SER A 81 -0.79 9.50 -12.98
CA SER A 81 -2.05 10.26 -12.96
C SER A 81 -3.14 9.52 -12.17
N ILE A 82 -3.29 8.22 -12.38
CA ILE A 82 -4.21 7.37 -11.61
C ILE A 82 -3.84 7.37 -10.12
N GLN A 83 -2.55 7.24 -9.82
CA GLN A 83 -2.05 7.29 -8.44
C GLN A 83 -2.37 8.62 -7.77
N ASN A 84 -2.20 9.74 -8.45
CA ASN A 84 -2.48 11.07 -7.92
C ASN A 84 -3.98 11.28 -7.65
N ILE A 85 -4.86 10.73 -8.46
CA ILE A 85 -6.31 10.70 -8.18
C ILE A 85 -6.58 9.95 -6.87
N GLY A 86 -5.96 8.78 -6.69
CA GLY A 86 -6.07 8.00 -5.45
C GLY A 86 -5.56 8.78 -4.23
N LEU A 87 -4.40 9.45 -4.37
CA LEU A 87 -3.82 10.29 -3.32
C LEU A 87 -4.69 11.51 -2.96
N CYS A 88 -5.48 12.00 -3.89
CA CYS A 88 -6.43 13.08 -3.64
C CYS A 88 -7.69 12.57 -2.90
N ILE A 89 -8.21 11.42 -3.29
CA ILE A 89 -9.44 10.85 -2.73
C ILE A 89 -9.20 10.24 -1.34
N ALA A 90 -8.07 9.56 -1.12
CA ALA A 90 -7.81 8.84 0.12
C ALA A 90 -7.86 9.73 1.37
N PRO A 91 -7.26 10.93 1.43
CA PRO A 91 -7.36 11.82 2.57
C PRO A 91 -8.79 12.31 2.84
N LEU A 92 -9.60 12.50 1.80
CA LEU A 92 -11.01 12.89 1.96
C LEU A 92 -11.82 11.77 2.63
N VAL A 93 -11.63 10.53 2.19
CA VAL A 93 -12.29 9.36 2.80
C VAL A 93 -11.85 9.20 4.25
N VAL A 94 -10.55 9.31 4.52
CA VAL A 94 -9.99 9.24 5.87
C VAL A 94 -10.56 10.36 6.77
N GLY A 95 -10.67 11.58 6.25
CA GLY A 95 -11.29 12.71 6.97
C GLY A 95 -12.74 12.43 7.35
N ILE A 96 -13.54 11.93 6.41
CA ILE A 96 -14.95 11.57 6.66
C ILE A 96 -15.08 10.44 7.70
N ILE A 97 -14.25 9.41 7.62
CA ILE A 97 -14.24 8.32 8.59
C ILE A 97 -13.91 8.87 9.98
N LYS A 98 -12.86 9.69 10.09
CA LYS A 98 -12.42 10.29 11.35
C LYS A 98 -13.48 11.19 11.97
N ASP A 99 -14.13 12.05 11.16
CA ASP A 99 -15.16 12.96 11.66
C ASP A 99 -16.42 12.23 12.16
N LYS A 100 -16.82 11.16 11.47
CA LYS A 100 -17.98 10.34 11.90
C LYS A 100 -17.68 9.49 13.14
N THR A 101 -16.41 9.15 13.39
CA THR A 101 -16.03 8.24 14.48
C THR A 101 -15.45 9.01 15.69
N LYS A 102 -15.37 10.33 15.61
CA LYS A 102 -14.83 11.22 16.67
C LYS A 102 -15.57 11.12 18.01
N GLN A 103 -16.82 10.63 18.00
CA GLN A 103 -17.61 10.41 19.20
C GLN A 103 -17.22 9.17 20.01
N ASN A 104 -16.43 8.25 19.47
CA ASN A 104 -16.14 6.93 20.07
C ASN A 104 -14.65 6.66 20.32
N ASP A 105 -13.78 7.65 20.45
CA ASP A 105 -12.33 7.53 20.72
C ASP A 105 -11.52 6.56 19.84
N HIS A 106 -12.15 5.90 18.87
CA HIS A 106 -11.55 4.89 17.99
C HIS A 106 -11.37 5.34 16.52
N GLY A 107 -11.23 6.64 16.27
CA GLY A 107 -11.18 7.18 14.91
C GLY A 107 -10.04 6.61 14.06
N TYR A 108 -8.89 6.37 14.64
CA TYR A 108 -7.75 5.77 13.95
C TYR A 108 -7.89 4.27 13.71
N PHE A 109 -8.59 3.55 14.59
CA PHE A 109 -8.88 2.14 14.39
C PHE A 109 -9.63 1.88 13.07
N TRP A 110 -10.67 2.63 12.79
CA TRP A 110 -11.45 2.49 11.56
C TRP A 110 -10.68 2.90 10.31
N VAL A 111 -9.80 3.90 10.41
CA VAL A 111 -8.90 4.29 9.32
C VAL A 111 -7.92 3.16 8.99
N ASN A 112 -7.29 2.58 10.00
CA ASN A 112 -6.37 1.46 9.82
C ASN A 112 -7.10 0.21 9.28
N ALA A 113 -8.32 -0.08 9.77
CA ALA A 113 -9.15 -1.17 9.25
C ALA A 113 -9.48 -0.99 7.77
N PHE A 114 -9.75 0.23 7.32
CA PHE A 114 -9.95 0.56 5.91
C PHE A 114 -8.69 0.26 5.08
N PHE A 115 -7.51 0.67 5.54
CA PHE A 115 -6.26 0.38 4.83
C PHE A 115 -5.91 -1.11 4.82
N VAL A 116 -6.15 -1.84 5.90
CA VAL A 116 -5.98 -3.30 5.95
C VAL A 116 -6.90 -3.97 4.93
N SER A 117 -8.16 -3.58 4.84
CA SER A 117 -9.11 -4.15 3.88
C SER A 117 -8.67 -3.92 2.44
N LEU A 118 -8.20 -2.71 2.10
CA LEU A 118 -7.65 -2.40 0.78
C LEU A 118 -6.40 -3.23 0.45
N ASN A 119 -5.50 -3.42 1.42
CA ASN A 119 -4.32 -4.27 1.22
C ASN A 119 -4.70 -5.74 1.03
N CYS A 120 -5.69 -6.25 1.76
CA CYS A 120 -6.20 -7.62 1.57
C CYS A 120 -6.78 -7.82 0.17
N VAL A 121 -7.57 -6.86 -0.33
CA VAL A 121 -8.09 -6.90 -1.70
C VAL A 121 -6.94 -6.88 -2.72
N GLY A 122 -5.94 -6.03 -2.53
CA GLY A 122 -4.74 -5.98 -3.37
C GLY A 122 -3.96 -7.30 -3.36
N LEU A 123 -3.86 -7.94 -2.19
CA LEU A 123 -3.22 -9.25 -2.07
C LEU A 123 -4.01 -10.33 -2.84
N CYS A 124 -5.33 -10.37 -2.71
CA CYS A 124 -6.18 -11.30 -3.45
C CYS A 124 -6.03 -11.12 -4.96
N LEU A 125 -5.99 -9.88 -5.45
CA LEU A 125 -5.78 -9.58 -6.87
C LEU A 125 -4.38 -9.98 -7.37
N ASN A 126 -3.39 -10.02 -6.50
CA ASN A 126 -2.03 -10.46 -6.83
C ASN A 126 -1.94 -12.00 -7.03
N PHE A 127 -2.85 -12.77 -6.43
CA PHE A 127 -2.91 -14.22 -6.57
C PHE A 127 -3.77 -14.68 -7.78
N THR A 128 -4.51 -13.77 -8.41
CA THR A 128 -5.33 -14.05 -9.60
C THR A 128 -4.55 -13.75 -10.87
#